data_6c580e6f6548e88f7cc9e15880bc5ce8
#
_entry.id   6c580e6f6548e88f7cc9e15880bc5ce8
#
_cell.length_a   1.000
_cell.length_b   1.000
_cell.length_c   1.000
_cell.angle_alpha   90.00
_cell.angle_beta   90.00
_cell.angle_gamma   90.00
#
_symmetry.space_group_name_H-M   'P 1'
#
loop_
_entity.id
_entity.type
_entity.pdbx_description
1 polymer ?
#
loop_
_entity_poly.entity_id
_entity_poly.type
_entity_poly.pdbx_seq_one_letter_code
_entity_poly.pdbx_strand_id
1 'polypeptide(L)'
;MEEKISIIIPCYNAEQYIDRCLASVVNQTIGLDKLEIICVNDASTDGTWEKLCFWERQYQNEILLVDCEENGKLGKARNIGLAHASGTYVAFLDADDWMELDSYERLYHLGQEYQCEIVQFRFVRDPGTQDIWNTQSRRDKRDFYLDLTDRKEHKKFMVTAIMDNGCTNKLFTRQFIEQNQLSFPEGCAYEDIYWGVLAQLYAKHVYFFNEKLYH
;
A
#
# COMPACT_ATOMS: atom_id res chain seq x y z
N MET A 1 -7.93 -7.59 -17.61
CA MET A 1 -7.82 -6.97 -16.27
C MET A 1 -8.03 -5.49 -16.47
N GLU A 2 -8.81 -4.86 -15.63
CA GLU A 2 -8.94 -3.41 -15.70
C GLU A 2 -7.62 -2.77 -15.26
N GLU A 3 -7.16 -1.78 -16.02
CA GLU A 3 -5.94 -1.03 -15.71
C GLU A 3 -6.19 -0.04 -14.56
N LYS A 4 -6.44 -0.58 -13.37
CA LYS A 4 -6.74 0.17 -12.14
C LYS A 4 -5.75 -0.14 -11.04
N ILE A 5 -5.71 0.74 -10.05
CA ILE A 5 -5.04 0.54 -8.76
C ILE A 5 -6.11 0.25 -7.72
N SER A 6 -6.07 -0.91 -7.08
CA SER A 6 -6.87 -1.19 -5.90
C SER A 6 -6.15 -0.65 -4.66
N ILE A 7 -6.78 0.29 -3.96
CA ILE A 7 -6.25 0.91 -2.74
C ILE A 7 -7.01 0.34 -1.56
N ILE A 8 -6.33 -0.45 -0.73
CA ILE A 8 -6.91 -1.12 0.42
C ILE A 8 -6.67 -0.29 1.67
N ILE A 9 -7.76 0.12 2.34
CA ILE A 9 -7.75 0.97 3.52
C ILE A 9 -8.42 0.22 4.68
N PRO A 10 -7.63 -0.43 5.57
CA PRO A 10 -8.17 -1.01 6.79
C PRO A 10 -8.55 0.11 7.76
N CYS A 11 -9.78 0.10 8.27
CA CYS A 11 -10.34 1.15 9.11
C CYS A 11 -10.75 0.56 10.46
N TYR A 12 -10.19 1.07 11.55
CA TYR A 12 -10.62 0.76 12.90
C TYR A 12 -10.49 2.00 13.79
N ASN A 13 -11.62 2.55 14.25
CA ASN A 13 -11.68 3.75 15.08
C ASN A 13 -10.87 4.92 14.50
N ALA A 14 -11.10 5.21 13.21
CA ALA A 14 -10.39 6.22 12.44
C ALA A 14 -11.23 7.49 12.18
N GLU A 15 -12.29 7.73 12.96
CA GLU A 15 -13.23 8.83 12.77
C GLU A 15 -12.54 10.19 12.57
N GLN A 16 -11.45 10.45 13.28
CA GLN A 16 -10.73 11.73 13.20
C GLN A 16 -9.89 11.91 11.93
N TYR A 17 -9.54 10.82 11.24
CA TYR A 17 -8.52 10.81 10.18
C TYR A 17 -9.07 10.45 8.81
N ILE A 18 -10.10 9.60 8.75
CA ILE A 18 -10.58 8.97 7.52
C ILE A 18 -11.01 9.98 6.44
N ASP A 19 -11.53 11.14 6.81
CA ASP A 19 -11.89 12.18 5.83
C ASP A 19 -10.68 12.69 5.06
N ARG A 20 -9.54 12.92 5.74
CA ARG A 20 -8.29 13.34 5.11
C ARG A 20 -7.72 12.22 4.25
N CYS A 21 -7.72 10.99 4.76
CA CYS A 21 -7.27 9.81 4.04
C CYS A 21 -8.01 9.68 2.71
N LEU A 22 -9.33 9.58 2.75
CA LEU A 22 -10.16 9.43 1.54
C LEU A 22 -10.08 10.64 0.60
N ALA A 23 -10.04 11.86 1.14
CA ALA A 23 -9.86 13.05 0.31
C ALA A 23 -8.54 13.00 -0.49
N SER A 24 -7.45 12.47 0.07
CA SER A 24 -6.17 12.33 -0.63
C SER A 24 -6.24 11.31 -1.76
N VAL A 25 -7.11 10.31 -1.68
CA VAL A 25 -7.26 9.26 -2.68
C VAL A 25 -8.21 9.68 -3.79
N VAL A 26 -9.39 10.21 -3.47
CA VAL A 26 -10.38 10.57 -4.49
C VAL A 26 -9.96 11.76 -5.36
N ASN A 27 -9.02 12.58 -4.89
CA ASN A 27 -8.48 13.72 -5.63
C ASN A 27 -7.15 13.41 -6.34
N GLN A 28 -6.76 12.16 -6.48
CA GLN A 28 -5.53 11.79 -7.20
C GLN A 28 -5.57 12.20 -8.67
N THR A 29 -4.43 12.68 -9.18
CA THR A 29 -4.30 13.19 -10.57
C THR A 29 -4.46 12.11 -11.63
N ILE A 30 -4.25 10.85 -11.28
CA ILE A 30 -4.48 9.71 -12.19
C ILE A 30 -5.93 9.58 -12.67
N GLY A 31 -6.88 10.15 -11.91
CA GLY A 31 -8.32 10.07 -12.17
C GLY A 31 -9.01 8.91 -11.45
N LEU A 32 -10.25 9.15 -11.01
CA LEU A 32 -11.05 8.18 -10.24
C LEU A 32 -11.36 6.90 -11.02
N ASP A 33 -11.54 7.00 -12.33
CA ASP A 33 -11.78 5.86 -13.22
C ASP A 33 -10.63 4.83 -13.22
N LYS A 34 -9.45 5.24 -12.77
CA LYS A 34 -8.27 4.38 -12.58
C LYS A 34 -8.10 3.85 -11.17
N LEU A 35 -9.00 4.17 -10.26
CA LEU A 35 -8.92 3.77 -8.85
C LEU A 35 -10.07 2.85 -8.47
N GLU A 36 -9.78 1.91 -7.60
CA GLU A 36 -10.71 1.08 -6.86
C GLU A 36 -10.35 1.21 -5.39
N ILE A 37 -11.20 1.84 -4.60
CA ILE A 37 -10.94 2.15 -3.18
C ILE A 37 -11.71 1.15 -2.34
N ILE A 38 -11.00 0.32 -1.55
CA ILE A 38 -11.60 -0.74 -0.76
C ILE A 38 -11.38 -0.40 0.72
N CYS A 39 -12.44 0.09 1.37
CA CYS A 39 -12.43 0.40 2.79
C CYS A 39 -12.98 -0.79 3.58
N VAL A 40 -12.16 -1.35 4.46
CA VAL A 40 -12.56 -2.47 5.32
C VAL A 40 -12.74 -1.95 6.74
N ASN A 41 -13.99 -1.81 7.18
CA ASN A 41 -14.31 -1.46 8.56
C ASN A 41 -14.14 -2.69 9.45
N ASP A 42 -13.12 -2.67 10.29
CA ASP A 42 -12.76 -3.78 11.18
C ASP A 42 -13.50 -3.68 12.53
N ALA A 43 -14.84 -3.60 12.47
CA ALA A 43 -15.74 -3.44 13.61
C ALA A 43 -15.43 -2.19 14.45
N SER A 44 -15.38 -1.01 13.83
CA SER A 44 -15.19 0.26 14.54
C SER A 44 -16.36 0.54 15.50
N THR A 45 -16.04 1.21 16.61
CA THR A 45 -17.00 1.56 17.66
C THR A 45 -17.24 3.08 17.80
N ASP A 46 -16.57 3.88 16.97
CA ASP A 46 -16.70 5.33 16.83
C ASP A 46 -17.48 5.70 15.56
N GLY A 47 -17.45 6.96 15.16
CA GLY A 47 -18.13 7.46 13.95
C GLY A 47 -17.46 7.08 12.62
N THR A 48 -16.51 6.13 12.59
CA THR A 48 -15.80 5.73 11.36
C THR A 48 -16.77 5.20 10.31
N TRP A 49 -17.68 4.29 10.67
CA TRP A 49 -18.61 3.68 9.74
C TRP A 49 -19.54 4.69 9.07
N GLU A 50 -20.09 5.62 9.85
CA GLU A 50 -20.95 6.69 9.33
C GLU A 50 -20.23 7.56 8.30
N LYS A 51 -18.96 7.87 8.54
CA LYS A 51 -18.13 8.62 7.59
C LYS A 51 -17.82 7.81 6.33
N LEU A 52 -17.49 6.54 6.45
CA LEU A 52 -17.28 5.66 5.32
C LEU A 52 -18.53 5.60 4.42
N CYS A 53 -19.71 5.40 5.02
CA CYS A 53 -20.98 5.43 4.29
C CYS A 53 -21.26 6.79 3.63
N PHE A 54 -20.85 7.90 4.24
CA PHE A 54 -20.97 9.23 3.63
C PHE A 54 -20.10 9.35 2.37
N TRP A 55 -18.86 8.89 2.41
CA TRP A 55 -17.95 8.90 1.26
C TRP A 55 -18.42 7.96 0.15
N GLU A 56 -18.84 6.75 0.48
CA GLU A 56 -19.34 5.77 -0.50
C GLU A 56 -20.54 6.32 -1.28
N ARG A 57 -21.50 7.02 -0.63
CA ARG A 57 -22.64 7.63 -1.32
C ARG A 57 -22.24 8.67 -2.38
N GLN A 58 -21.09 9.32 -2.22
CA GLN A 58 -20.59 10.32 -3.18
C GLN A 58 -19.79 9.66 -4.31
N TYR A 59 -19.20 8.50 -4.07
CA TYR A 59 -18.26 7.80 -4.96
C TYR A 59 -18.63 6.32 -5.09
N GLN A 60 -19.93 6.03 -5.39
CA GLN A 60 -20.52 4.68 -5.37
C GLN A 60 -19.87 3.67 -6.33
N ASN A 61 -19.23 4.13 -7.38
CA ASN A 61 -18.58 3.25 -8.35
C ASN A 61 -17.11 2.97 -8.04
N GLU A 62 -16.51 3.80 -7.19
CA GLU A 62 -15.07 3.78 -6.91
C GLU A 62 -14.75 3.30 -5.50
N ILE A 63 -15.68 3.51 -4.53
CA ILE A 63 -15.51 3.07 -3.14
C ILE A 63 -16.37 1.84 -2.87
N LEU A 64 -15.69 0.76 -2.48
CA LEU A 64 -16.31 -0.46 -1.95
C LEU A 64 -16.14 -0.48 -0.43
N LEU A 65 -17.23 -0.62 0.31
CA LEU A 65 -17.21 -0.80 1.75
C LEU A 65 -17.39 -2.27 2.12
N VAL A 66 -16.55 -2.74 3.02
CA VAL A 66 -16.69 -4.06 3.65
C VAL A 66 -16.79 -3.84 5.15
N ASP A 67 -17.89 -4.30 5.77
CA ASP A 67 -18.14 -4.19 7.21
C ASP A 67 -17.92 -5.54 7.89
N CYS A 68 -17.02 -5.58 8.86
CA CYS A 68 -16.70 -6.80 9.61
C CYS A 68 -17.52 -6.85 10.90
N GLU A 69 -18.04 -8.02 11.23
CA GLU A 69 -18.83 -8.23 12.47
C GLU A 69 -17.96 -8.17 13.73
N GLU A 70 -16.67 -8.49 13.62
CA GLU A 70 -15.71 -8.51 14.74
C GLU A 70 -14.34 -7.99 14.32
N ASN A 71 -13.61 -7.38 15.26
CA ASN A 71 -12.27 -6.89 15.02
C ASN A 71 -11.28 -8.04 14.78
N GLY A 72 -10.73 -8.10 13.58
CA GLY A 72 -9.77 -9.10 13.13
C GLY A 72 -8.33 -8.60 13.07
N LYS A 73 -8.09 -7.35 13.43
CA LYS A 73 -6.82 -6.61 13.32
C LYS A 73 -6.37 -6.37 11.87
N LEU A 74 -5.33 -5.55 11.71
CA LEU A 74 -4.84 -5.06 10.42
C LEU A 74 -4.60 -6.17 9.39
N GLY A 75 -4.00 -7.29 9.79
CA GLY A 75 -3.69 -8.40 8.87
C GLY A 75 -4.94 -8.99 8.23
N LYS A 76 -5.99 -9.28 9.04
CA LYS A 76 -7.26 -9.81 8.53
C LYS A 76 -7.98 -8.77 7.65
N ALA A 77 -8.02 -7.52 8.09
CA ALA A 77 -8.66 -6.46 7.30
C ALA A 77 -7.97 -6.25 5.94
N ARG A 78 -6.63 -6.28 5.88
CA ARG A 78 -5.88 -6.21 4.62
C ARG A 78 -6.13 -7.44 3.73
N ASN A 79 -6.21 -8.65 4.30
CA ASN A 79 -6.54 -9.87 3.54
C ASN A 79 -7.96 -9.80 2.95
N ILE A 80 -8.93 -9.30 3.71
CA ILE A 80 -10.29 -9.07 3.22
C ILE A 80 -10.26 -8.09 2.04
N GLY A 81 -9.55 -6.97 2.17
CA GLY A 81 -9.39 -6.02 1.08
C GLY A 81 -8.74 -6.64 -0.15
N LEU A 82 -7.69 -7.46 0.01
CA LEU A 82 -7.04 -8.19 -1.08
C LEU A 82 -8.01 -9.13 -1.82
N ALA A 83 -8.89 -9.79 -1.10
CA ALA A 83 -9.89 -10.69 -1.71
C ALA A 83 -10.89 -9.95 -2.61
N HIS A 84 -11.08 -8.65 -2.41
CA HIS A 84 -11.96 -7.80 -3.23
C HIS A 84 -11.20 -7.03 -4.33
N ALA A 85 -9.86 -6.96 -4.27
CA ALA A 85 -9.05 -6.21 -5.21
C ALA A 85 -9.11 -6.80 -6.62
N SER A 86 -9.48 -5.96 -7.62
CA SER A 86 -9.58 -6.35 -9.03
C SER A 86 -8.56 -5.65 -9.93
N GLY A 87 -7.96 -4.56 -9.48
CA GLY A 87 -6.99 -3.76 -10.22
C GLY A 87 -5.72 -4.50 -10.60
N THR A 88 -5.02 -3.99 -11.61
CA THR A 88 -3.70 -4.51 -12.04
C THR A 88 -2.65 -4.30 -10.96
N TYR A 89 -2.77 -3.21 -10.21
CA TYR A 89 -1.91 -2.87 -9.07
C TYR A 89 -2.70 -2.85 -7.76
N VAL A 90 -1.98 -3.06 -6.67
CA VAL A 90 -2.51 -3.00 -5.30
C VAL A 90 -1.61 -2.10 -4.46
N ALA A 91 -2.23 -1.20 -3.71
CA ALA A 91 -1.60 -0.37 -2.69
C ALA A 91 -2.32 -0.53 -1.35
N PHE A 92 -1.60 -0.34 -0.25
CA PHE A 92 -2.15 -0.28 1.09
C PHE A 92 -1.99 1.14 1.63
N LEU A 93 -3.04 1.67 2.27
CA LEU A 93 -3.03 2.98 2.90
C LEU A 93 -3.68 2.87 4.27
N ASP A 94 -3.00 3.25 5.33
CA ASP A 94 -3.57 3.24 6.67
C ASP A 94 -4.55 4.42 6.83
N ALA A 95 -5.64 4.22 7.56
CA ALA A 95 -6.77 5.16 7.61
C ALA A 95 -6.46 6.49 8.32
N ASP A 96 -5.36 6.56 9.06
CA ASP A 96 -4.84 7.76 9.74
C ASP A 96 -3.79 8.53 8.91
N ASP A 97 -3.38 8.00 7.75
CA ASP A 97 -2.38 8.54 6.86
C ASP A 97 -3.01 9.12 5.56
N TRP A 98 -2.18 9.75 4.70
CA TRP A 98 -2.61 10.27 3.39
C TRP A 98 -1.48 10.27 2.37
N MET A 99 -1.84 10.39 1.09
CA MET A 99 -0.92 10.43 -0.05
C MET A 99 -0.84 11.81 -0.68
N GLU A 100 0.32 12.16 -1.27
CA GLU A 100 0.42 13.29 -2.19
C GLU A 100 -0.50 13.08 -3.40
N LEU A 101 -1.05 14.17 -3.96
CA LEU A 101 -2.12 14.08 -4.97
C LEU A 101 -1.68 13.48 -6.31
N ASP A 102 -0.39 13.50 -6.64
CA ASP A 102 0.17 12.94 -7.88
C ASP A 102 0.81 11.55 -7.68
N SER A 103 0.67 10.99 -6.49
CA SER A 103 1.38 9.77 -6.09
C SER A 103 1.04 8.59 -6.96
N TYR A 104 -0.24 8.23 -7.06
CA TYR A 104 -0.64 7.02 -7.78
C TYR A 104 -0.44 7.14 -9.29
N GLU A 105 -0.53 8.34 -9.86
CA GLU A 105 -0.18 8.57 -11.27
C GLU A 105 1.30 8.27 -11.53
N ARG A 106 2.19 8.83 -10.71
CA ARG A 106 3.64 8.63 -10.84
C ARG A 106 4.02 7.16 -10.62
N LEU A 107 3.49 6.53 -9.57
CA LEU A 107 3.77 5.14 -9.24
C LEU A 107 3.27 4.18 -10.32
N TYR A 108 2.07 4.45 -10.87
CA TYR A 108 1.50 3.68 -11.97
C TYR A 108 2.39 3.73 -13.22
N HIS A 109 2.83 4.93 -13.61
CA HIS A 109 3.71 5.11 -14.76
C HIS A 109 5.05 4.39 -14.58
N LEU A 110 5.67 4.47 -13.40
CA LEU A 110 6.90 3.74 -13.10
C LEU A 110 6.69 2.22 -13.17
N GLY A 111 5.59 1.72 -12.61
CA GLY A 111 5.25 0.31 -12.67
C GLY A 111 5.10 -0.20 -14.10
N GLN A 112 4.48 0.60 -14.97
CA GLN A 112 4.29 0.28 -16.39
C GLN A 112 5.61 0.39 -17.19
N GLU A 113 6.35 1.47 -17.01
CA GLU A 113 7.60 1.73 -17.75
C GLU A 113 8.67 0.67 -17.46
N TYR A 114 8.86 0.35 -16.18
CA TYR A 114 9.89 -0.61 -15.75
C TYR A 114 9.38 -2.05 -15.64
N GLN A 115 8.08 -2.27 -15.84
CA GLN A 115 7.42 -3.58 -15.69
C GLN A 115 7.83 -4.31 -14.42
N CYS A 116 7.96 -3.56 -13.32
CA CYS A 116 8.38 -4.08 -12.03
C CYS A 116 7.20 -4.61 -11.21
N GLU A 117 7.48 -5.60 -10.40
CA GLU A 117 6.51 -6.23 -9.50
C GLU A 117 6.20 -5.32 -8.30
N ILE A 118 7.19 -4.51 -7.91
CA ILE A 118 7.11 -3.61 -6.76
C ILE A 118 7.72 -2.26 -7.11
N VAL A 119 6.99 -1.18 -6.86
CA VAL A 119 7.53 0.19 -6.80
C VAL A 119 7.53 0.62 -5.35
N GLN A 120 8.70 0.80 -4.74
CA GLN A 120 8.81 1.33 -3.38
C GLN A 120 9.11 2.83 -3.42
N PHE A 121 8.45 3.59 -2.56
CA PHE A 121 8.65 5.03 -2.39
C PHE A 121 8.93 5.37 -0.92
N ARG A 122 9.01 6.66 -0.56
CA ARG A 122 9.40 7.09 0.78
C ARG A 122 8.24 7.69 1.56
N PHE A 123 8.37 7.60 2.89
CA PHE A 123 7.51 8.33 3.83
C PHE A 123 7.96 9.79 3.96
N VAL A 124 7.02 10.70 4.12
CA VAL A 124 7.25 12.00 4.74
C VAL A 124 7.33 11.77 6.25
N ARG A 125 8.30 12.34 6.91
CA ARG A 125 8.45 12.23 8.36
C ARG A 125 8.44 13.61 8.99
N ASP A 126 7.82 13.68 10.15
CA ASP A 126 7.87 14.90 10.95
C ASP A 126 9.31 15.28 11.31
N PRO A 127 9.64 16.60 11.25
CA PRO A 127 10.92 17.10 11.67
C PRO A 127 11.14 16.75 13.17
N GLY A 128 12.10 15.88 13.47
CA GLY A 128 12.43 15.46 14.83
C GLY A 128 12.31 13.97 15.11
N THR A 129 11.68 13.18 14.26
CA THR A 129 11.72 11.72 14.34
C THR A 129 13.07 11.20 13.85
N GLN A 130 13.78 10.44 14.67
CA GLN A 130 15.04 9.80 14.24
C GLN A 130 14.73 8.72 13.20
N ASP A 131 15.50 8.74 12.11
CA ASP A 131 15.43 7.77 11.01
C ASP A 131 15.93 6.37 11.42
N ILE A 132 15.29 5.77 12.43
CA ILE A 132 15.76 4.49 12.99
C ILE A 132 15.49 3.34 12.01
N TRP A 133 14.43 3.43 11.20
CA TRP A 133 13.93 2.34 10.36
C TRP A 133 14.06 2.56 8.84
N ASN A 134 14.54 3.73 8.40
CA ASN A 134 14.68 4.01 6.97
C ASN A 134 16.06 3.55 6.47
N THR A 135 16.16 2.30 6.07
CA THR A 135 17.37 1.73 5.48
C THR A 135 17.75 2.42 4.16
N GLN A 136 16.78 2.95 3.43
CA GLN A 136 16.96 3.66 2.17
C GLN A 136 17.58 5.06 2.35
N SER A 137 17.32 5.75 3.49
CA SER A 137 17.87 7.08 3.76
C SER A 137 19.39 7.12 3.88
N ARG A 138 20.03 5.97 4.06
CA ARG A 138 21.46 5.89 4.32
C ARG A 138 22.33 5.71 3.08
N ARG A 139 21.80 5.30 1.91
CA ARG A 139 22.66 4.79 0.83
C ARG A 139 22.51 5.41 -0.56
N ASP A 140 21.36 5.84 -1.00
CA ASP A 140 21.20 6.51 -2.30
C ASP A 140 20.04 7.51 -2.26
N LYS A 141 20.25 8.68 -2.84
CA LYS A 141 19.22 9.71 -3.01
C LYS A 141 18.68 9.72 -4.44
N ARG A 142 18.98 8.70 -5.23
CA ARG A 142 18.55 8.58 -6.62
C ARG A 142 17.55 7.45 -6.75
N ASP A 143 16.73 7.55 -7.77
CA ASP A 143 15.90 6.45 -8.21
C ASP A 143 16.77 5.35 -8.79
N PHE A 144 16.40 4.10 -8.61
CA PHE A 144 17.08 2.98 -9.22
C PHE A 144 16.16 1.78 -9.35
N TYR A 145 16.43 1.00 -10.39
CA TYR A 145 15.79 -0.26 -10.68
C TYR A 145 16.71 -1.43 -10.32
N LEU A 146 16.14 -2.51 -9.80
CA LEU A 146 16.83 -3.76 -9.52
C LEU A 146 16.21 -4.92 -10.28
N ASP A 147 17.06 -5.61 -11.06
CA ASP A 147 16.78 -6.95 -11.57
C ASP A 147 17.38 -7.98 -10.62
N LEU A 148 16.51 -8.74 -9.97
CA LEU A 148 16.84 -9.74 -8.95
C LEU A 148 16.70 -11.18 -9.51
N THR A 149 16.63 -11.35 -10.81
CA THR A 149 16.53 -12.67 -11.46
C THR A 149 17.81 -13.50 -11.25
N ASP A 150 18.97 -12.83 -11.12
CA ASP A 150 20.21 -13.49 -10.73
C ASP A 150 20.22 -13.82 -9.23
N ARG A 151 20.47 -15.09 -8.90
CA ARG A 151 20.44 -15.58 -7.51
C ARG A 151 21.47 -14.91 -6.59
N LYS A 152 22.62 -14.46 -7.12
CA LYS A 152 23.65 -13.80 -6.29
C LYS A 152 23.23 -12.36 -5.96
N GLU A 153 22.69 -11.64 -6.95
CA GLU A 153 22.18 -10.30 -6.75
C GLU A 153 20.97 -10.31 -5.80
N HIS A 154 20.06 -11.30 -5.95
CA HIS A 154 18.94 -11.45 -5.03
C HIS A 154 19.42 -11.75 -3.59
N LYS A 155 20.37 -12.66 -3.41
CA LYS A 155 20.93 -12.94 -2.08
C LYS A 155 21.58 -11.70 -1.46
N LYS A 156 22.29 -10.90 -2.25
CA LYS A 156 22.90 -9.64 -1.82
C LYS A 156 21.82 -8.63 -1.41
N PHE A 157 20.75 -8.51 -2.18
CA PHE A 157 19.59 -7.68 -1.88
C PHE A 157 18.98 -8.04 -0.52
N MET A 158 18.69 -9.32 -0.27
CA MET A 158 18.15 -9.80 1.01
C MET A 158 19.03 -9.46 2.22
N VAL A 159 20.35 -9.46 2.05
CA VAL A 159 21.31 -9.16 3.14
C VAL A 159 21.47 -7.66 3.36
N THR A 160 21.29 -6.84 2.34
CA THR A 160 21.53 -5.39 2.43
C THR A 160 20.38 -4.62 3.05
N ALA A 161 19.21 -5.24 3.23
CA ALA A 161 17.99 -4.64 3.78
C ALA A 161 17.68 -3.26 3.13
N ILE A 162 17.83 -3.16 1.81
CA ILE A 162 17.57 -1.91 1.07
C ILE A 162 16.07 -1.61 1.03
N MET A 163 15.25 -2.65 0.86
CA MET A 163 13.79 -2.54 0.91
C MET A 163 13.34 -2.61 2.37
N ASP A 164 12.46 -1.72 2.80
CA ASP A 164 11.84 -1.83 4.11
C ASP A 164 10.73 -2.90 4.14
N ASN A 165 10.30 -3.29 5.34
CA ASN A 165 9.32 -4.37 5.49
C ASN A 165 7.87 -3.87 5.44
N GLY A 166 7.61 -2.57 5.53
CA GLY A 166 6.26 -2.02 5.47
C GLY A 166 5.56 -2.32 4.14
N CYS A 167 4.25 -2.40 4.15
CA CYS A 167 3.46 -2.58 2.93
C CYS A 167 2.93 -1.26 2.35
N THR A 168 2.78 -0.21 3.18
CA THR A 168 2.08 1.04 2.84
C THR A 168 2.84 1.96 1.89
N ASN A 169 4.16 1.89 1.86
CA ASN A 169 4.99 2.67 0.93
C ASN A 169 5.38 1.89 -0.34
N LYS A 170 4.49 1.05 -0.81
CA LYS A 170 4.73 0.22 -2.01
C LYS A 170 3.49 0.13 -2.88
N LEU A 171 3.72 0.11 -4.19
CA LEU A 171 2.76 -0.32 -5.17
C LEU A 171 3.17 -1.71 -5.65
N PHE A 172 2.29 -2.69 -5.55
CA PHE A 172 2.51 -4.07 -5.99
C PHE A 172 1.72 -4.37 -7.25
N THR A 173 2.24 -5.20 -8.17
CA THR A 173 1.35 -5.81 -9.16
C THR A 173 0.49 -6.88 -8.47
N ARG A 174 -0.82 -6.91 -8.78
CA ARG A 174 -1.72 -7.94 -8.24
C ARG A 174 -1.27 -9.35 -8.64
N GLN A 175 -0.76 -9.50 -9.86
CA GLN A 175 -0.21 -10.76 -10.34
C GLN A 175 0.92 -11.29 -9.44
N PHE A 176 1.82 -10.43 -8.97
CA PHE A 176 2.90 -10.81 -8.05
C PHE A 176 2.34 -11.35 -6.73
N ILE A 177 1.32 -10.69 -6.18
CA ILE A 177 0.66 -11.12 -4.93
C ILE A 177 0.02 -12.50 -5.10
N GLU A 178 -0.74 -12.69 -6.18
CA GLU A 178 -1.46 -13.93 -6.46
C GLU A 178 -0.52 -15.10 -6.75
N GLN A 179 0.48 -14.92 -7.61
CA GLN A 179 1.42 -15.97 -7.98
C GLN A 179 2.24 -16.49 -6.80
N ASN A 180 2.57 -15.61 -5.86
CA ASN A 180 3.33 -15.96 -4.67
C ASN A 180 2.45 -16.24 -3.44
N GLN A 181 1.12 -16.22 -3.60
CA GLN A 181 0.14 -16.48 -2.54
C GLN A 181 0.40 -15.62 -1.29
N LEU A 182 0.74 -14.35 -1.51
CA LEU A 182 1.05 -13.44 -0.41
C LEU A 182 -0.21 -13.13 0.38
N SER A 183 -0.14 -13.29 1.68
CA SER A 183 -1.19 -12.92 2.63
C SER A 183 -0.57 -12.43 3.93
N PHE A 184 -1.31 -11.60 4.65
CA PHE A 184 -0.89 -11.15 5.97
C PHE A 184 -1.20 -12.22 7.01
N PRO A 185 -0.34 -12.47 8.01
CA PRO A 185 -0.69 -13.30 9.15
C PRO A 185 -1.79 -12.62 9.97
N GLU A 186 -2.77 -13.40 10.40
CA GLU A 186 -3.92 -12.89 11.14
C GLU A 186 -3.71 -12.98 12.66
N GLY A 187 -4.34 -12.08 13.40
CA GLY A 187 -4.37 -12.10 14.85
C GLY A 187 -3.07 -11.69 15.55
N CYS A 188 -2.01 -11.35 14.82
CA CYS A 188 -0.74 -10.88 15.37
C CYS A 188 -0.50 -9.38 15.17
N ALA A 189 0.51 -8.84 15.85
CA ALA A 189 1.05 -7.51 15.59
C ALA A 189 2.26 -7.62 14.65
N TYR A 190 2.56 -6.53 13.92
CA TYR A 190 3.66 -6.47 12.96
C TYR A 190 3.51 -7.45 11.78
N GLU A 191 2.30 -7.65 11.33
CA GLU A 191 1.93 -8.50 10.18
C GLU A 191 2.60 -8.03 8.88
N ASP A 192 2.89 -6.74 8.77
CA ASP A 192 3.56 -6.10 7.65
C ASP A 192 5.04 -6.53 7.53
N ILE A 193 5.72 -6.84 8.63
CA ILE A 193 7.09 -7.38 8.61
C ILE A 193 7.11 -8.74 7.88
N TYR A 194 6.16 -9.62 8.20
CA TYR A 194 6.05 -10.92 7.53
C TYR A 194 5.78 -10.76 6.03
N TRP A 195 4.82 -9.91 5.68
CA TRP A 195 4.51 -9.57 4.30
C TRP A 195 5.74 -9.03 3.56
N GLY A 196 6.43 -8.06 4.15
CA GLY A 196 7.61 -7.43 3.55
C GLY A 196 8.76 -8.40 3.31
N VAL A 197 9.00 -9.33 4.25
CA VAL A 197 10.01 -10.38 4.07
C VAL A 197 9.65 -11.31 2.92
N LEU A 198 8.39 -11.73 2.80
CA LEU A 198 7.95 -12.56 1.68
C LEU A 198 8.02 -11.79 0.35
N ALA A 199 7.61 -10.52 0.33
CA ALA A 199 7.72 -9.69 -0.85
C ALA A 199 9.17 -9.57 -1.33
N GLN A 200 10.12 -9.35 -0.43
CA GLN A 200 11.55 -9.32 -0.75
C GLN A 200 12.07 -10.67 -1.25
N LEU A 201 11.58 -11.77 -0.65
CA LEU A 201 12.04 -13.12 -1.01
C LEU A 201 11.63 -13.52 -2.44
N TYR A 202 10.48 -13.06 -2.89
CA TYR A 202 9.92 -13.47 -4.19
C TYR A 202 10.11 -12.44 -5.29
N ALA A 203 10.36 -11.17 -4.96
CA ALA A 203 10.52 -10.10 -5.94
C ALA A 203 11.69 -10.36 -6.90
N LYS A 204 11.43 -10.13 -8.19
CA LYS A 204 12.43 -10.21 -9.27
C LYS A 204 12.75 -8.84 -9.83
N HIS A 205 11.78 -7.95 -9.88
CA HIS A 205 11.91 -6.62 -10.47
C HIS A 205 11.36 -5.57 -9.52
N VAL A 206 12.22 -4.72 -8.96
CA VAL A 206 11.86 -3.71 -7.97
C VAL A 206 12.37 -2.34 -8.44
N TYR A 207 11.50 -1.33 -8.38
CA TYR A 207 11.89 0.05 -8.59
C TYR A 207 11.86 0.81 -7.26
N PHE A 208 12.93 1.52 -6.97
CA PHE A 208 13.04 2.41 -5.82
C PHE A 208 12.89 3.85 -6.27
N PHE A 209 11.75 4.44 -5.94
CA PHE A 209 11.42 5.82 -6.22
C PHE A 209 11.75 6.69 -5.00
N ASN A 210 12.72 7.59 -5.15
CA ASN A 210 13.25 8.36 -4.03
C ASN A 210 12.40 9.60 -3.69
N GLU A 211 11.10 9.54 -3.90
CA GLU A 211 10.16 10.60 -3.57
C GLU A 211 9.35 10.29 -2.31
N LYS A 212 9.05 11.32 -1.55
CA LYS A 212 8.27 11.23 -0.33
C LYS A 212 6.81 11.50 -0.67
N LEU A 213 6.00 10.45 -0.71
CA LEU A 213 4.62 10.49 -1.18
C LEU A 213 3.60 10.15 -0.09
N TYR A 214 4.01 9.54 0.99
CA TYR A 214 3.16 9.02 2.06
C TYR A 214 3.39 9.80 3.36
N HIS A 215 2.31 10.28 3.98
CA HIS A 215 2.31 11.07 5.21
C HIS A 215 1.64 10.36 6.37
#